data_fcc49fafd36734ed239098d7296e6647
#
_entry.id   fcc49fafd36734ed239098d7296e6647
#
_cell.length_a   1.000
_cell.length_b   1.000
_cell.length_c   1.000
_cell.angle_alpha   90.00
_cell.angle_beta   90.00
_cell.angle_gamma   90.00
#
_symmetry.space_group_name_H-M   'P 1'
#
loop_
_entity.id
_entity.type
_entity.pdbx_description
1 polymer ?
#
loop_
_entity_poly.entity_id
_entity_poly.type
_entity_poly.pdbx_seq_one_letter_code
_entity_poly.pdbx_strand_id
1 'polypeptide(L)'
;MRIDTRLLKQHSALIAQRSVLCAALCAMLFALCSVGEAQQAKIPHIGFLLDVPASTLAARIEAFQQGLRELGYVEGKNIVIEWREAAKGNFDRARELADELVHLKVDVLVSPGPTVTRVLREATSTIPIVMAQDTDPVGSGFALSLARPGGNITGLASLAPETGGKQMDS
;
A
#
# COMPACT_ATOMS: atom_id res chain seq x y z
N MET A 1 59.72 5.30 -56.02
CA MET A 1 58.94 5.71 -54.79
C MET A 1 58.29 4.42 -54.26
N ARG A 2 58.95 3.74 -53.31
CA ARG A 2 58.44 2.48 -52.74
C ARG A 2 57.54 2.84 -51.51
N ILE A 3 56.28 2.64 -51.64
CA ILE A 3 55.32 2.86 -50.52
C ILE A 3 55.54 1.64 -49.56
N ASP A 4 55.84 1.98 -48.31
CA ASP A 4 56.19 1.01 -47.27
C ASP A 4 54.93 0.22 -46.86
N THR A 5 54.77 -0.99 -47.45
CA THR A 5 53.65 -1.88 -47.24
C THR A 5 53.52 -2.34 -45.77
N ARG A 6 54.55 -2.15 -44.96
CA ARG A 6 54.52 -2.46 -43.51
C ARG A 6 53.71 -1.47 -42.71
N LEU A 7 53.78 -0.18 -43.06
CA LEU A 7 52.99 0.88 -42.39
C LEU A 7 51.49 0.72 -42.67
N LEU A 8 51.12 0.34 -43.89
CA LEU A 8 49.72 0.08 -44.24
C LEU A 8 49.13 -1.10 -43.49
N LYS A 9 49.91 -2.19 -43.28
CA LYS A 9 49.47 -3.32 -42.48
C LYS A 9 49.32 -3.01 -41.00
N GLN A 10 50.17 -2.17 -40.44
CA GLN A 10 50.04 -1.75 -39.03
C GLN A 10 48.82 -0.87 -38.81
N HIS A 11 48.52 0.05 -39.74
CA HIS A 11 47.32 0.89 -39.64
C HIS A 11 46.02 0.08 -39.76
N SER A 12 45.97 -0.89 -40.66
CA SER A 12 44.79 -1.75 -40.81
C SER A 12 44.56 -2.65 -39.57
N ALA A 13 45.61 -3.15 -38.95
CA ALA A 13 45.51 -3.94 -37.73
C ALA A 13 45.00 -3.10 -36.52
N LEU A 14 45.47 -1.86 -36.39
CA LEU A 14 44.98 -0.93 -35.33
C LEU A 14 43.53 -0.53 -35.52
N ILE A 15 43.06 -0.33 -36.74
CA ILE A 15 41.66 -0.03 -37.06
C ILE A 15 40.76 -1.23 -36.74
N ALA A 16 41.18 -2.44 -37.12
CA ALA A 16 40.44 -3.68 -36.82
C ALA A 16 40.32 -3.91 -35.29
N GLN A 17 41.40 -3.66 -34.54
CA GLN A 17 41.40 -3.83 -33.08
C GLN A 17 40.49 -2.81 -32.36
N ARG A 18 40.44 -1.57 -32.85
CA ARG A 18 39.52 -0.55 -32.33
C ARG A 18 38.07 -0.87 -32.62
N SER A 19 37.77 -1.41 -33.80
CA SER A 19 36.40 -1.82 -34.16
C SER A 19 35.88 -2.96 -33.28
N VAL A 20 36.72 -3.93 -32.94
CA VAL A 20 36.39 -5.06 -32.06
C VAL A 20 36.16 -4.56 -30.62
N LEU A 21 36.98 -3.64 -30.13
CA LEU A 21 36.79 -3.03 -28.79
C LEU A 21 35.48 -2.23 -28.70
N CYS A 22 35.17 -1.42 -29.72
CA CYS A 22 33.89 -0.67 -29.76
C CYS A 22 32.68 -1.63 -29.81
N ALA A 23 32.74 -2.70 -30.59
CA ALA A 23 31.67 -3.67 -30.67
C ALA A 23 31.47 -4.41 -29.33
N ALA A 24 32.57 -4.77 -28.65
CA ALA A 24 32.51 -5.41 -27.33
C ALA A 24 31.95 -4.45 -26.24
N LEU A 25 32.33 -3.16 -26.29
CA LEU A 25 31.80 -2.16 -25.36
C LEU A 25 30.30 -1.90 -25.59
N CYS A 26 29.86 -1.81 -26.86
CA CYS A 26 28.46 -1.70 -27.20
C CYS A 26 27.66 -2.93 -26.77
N ALA A 27 28.18 -4.13 -26.95
CA ALA A 27 27.52 -5.36 -26.49
C ALA A 27 27.39 -5.42 -24.95
N MET A 28 28.42 -4.97 -24.21
CA MET A 28 28.33 -4.87 -22.74
C MET A 28 27.31 -3.81 -22.28
N LEU A 29 27.23 -2.67 -22.96
CA LEU A 29 26.24 -1.64 -22.63
C LEU A 29 24.80 -2.10 -22.94
N PHE A 30 24.60 -2.88 -24.01
CA PHE A 30 23.29 -3.49 -24.33
C PHE A 30 22.89 -4.57 -23.30
N ALA A 31 23.83 -5.33 -22.77
CA ALA A 31 23.57 -6.35 -21.75
C ALA A 31 23.16 -5.72 -20.38
N LEU A 32 23.62 -4.51 -20.07
CA LEU A 32 23.25 -3.76 -18.87
C LEU A 32 21.86 -3.11 -18.96
N CYS A 33 21.34 -2.87 -20.17
CA CYS A 33 20.00 -2.32 -20.38
C CYS A 33 18.86 -3.35 -20.31
N SER A 34 19.14 -4.65 -20.29
CA SER A 34 18.10 -5.69 -20.34
C SER A 34 17.64 -6.22 -18.98
N VAL A 35 18.07 -5.65 -17.85
CA VAL A 35 17.59 -6.00 -16.50
C VAL A 35 16.64 -4.92 -15.96
N GLY A 36 15.80 -4.39 -16.82
CA GLY A 36 14.56 -3.75 -16.42
C GLY A 36 13.48 -4.82 -16.46
N GLU A 37 13.47 -5.78 -15.54
CA GLU A 37 12.23 -6.47 -15.18
C GLU A 37 11.27 -5.37 -14.77
N ALA A 38 10.35 -5.03 -15.68
CA ALA A 38 9.17 -4.26 -15.32
C ALA A 38 8.49 -5.09 -14.24
N GLN A 39 8.78 -4.75 -12.99
CA GLN A 39 8.15 -5.32 -11.82
C GLN A 39 6.66 -5.08 -12.06
N GLN A 40 5.97 -6.14 -12.47
CA GLN A 40 4.54 -6.10 -12.73
C GLN A 40 3.92 -5.55 -11.45
N ALA A 41 3.49 -4.29 -11.47
CA ALA A 41 3.03 -3.60 -10.29
C ALA A 41 1.90 -4.45 -9.70
N LYS A 42 2.15 -5.05 -8.55
CA LYS A 42 1.16 -5.86 -7.83
C LYS A 42 -0.07 -4.98 -7.65
N ILE A 43 -1.23 -5.44 -8.12
CA ILE A 43 -2.49 -4.75 -7.90
C ILE A 43 -2.77 -4.78 -6.39
N PRO A 44 -2.86 -3.62 -5.72
CA PRO A 44 -3.15 -3.56 -4.30
C PRO A 44 -4.52 -4.18 -3.99
N HIS A 45 -4.58 -4.95 -2.92
CA HIS A 45 -5.77 -5.65 -2.47
C HIS A 45 -6.18 -5.14 -1.09
N ILE A 46 -7.32 -4.47 -1.00
CA ILE A 46 -7.84 -3.88 0.24
C ILE A 46 -9.01 -4.72 0.75
N GLY A 47 -8.99 -5.07 2.03
CA GLY A 47 -10.14 -5.63 2.73
C GLY A 47 -10.88 -4.56 3.51
N PHE A 48 -12.16 -4.35 3.25
CA PHE A 48 -12.99 -3.40 3.96
C PHE A 48 -14.09 -4.16 4.73
N LEU A 49 -14.02 -4.12 6.07
CA LEU A 49 -15.02 -4.75 6.93
C LEU A 49 -15.98 -3.72 7.50
N LEU A 50 -17.27 -3.98 7.37
CA LEU A 50 -18.36 -3.14 7.90
C LEU A 50 -19.14 -3.92 8.96
N ASP A 51 -19.54 -3.22 10.04
CA ASP A 51 -20.44 -3.74 11.10
C ASP A 51 -21.84 -3.16 11.03
N VAL A 52 -22.12 -2.43 9.96
CA VAL A 52 -23.42 -1.86 9.63
C VAL A 52 -23.65 -1.95 8.12
N PRO A 53 -24.88 -1.88 7.63
CA PRO A 53 -25.17 -1.85 6.20
C PRO A 53 -24.38 -0.76 5.48
N ALA A 54 -23.79 -1.07 4.33
CA ALA A 54 -23.02 -0.14 3.51
C ALA A 54 -23.81 1.14 3.20
N SER A 55 -25.14 1.03 3.05
CA SER A 55 -26.04 2.18 2.85
C SER A 55 -25.99 3.20 3.99
N THR A 56 -25.71 2.76 5.22
CA THR A 56 -25.56 3.65 6.39
C THR A 56 -24.30 4.50 6.31
N LEU A 57 -23.27 3.99 5.61
CA LEU A 57 -21.97 4.65 5.45
C LEU A 57 -21.73 5.15 4.02
N ALA A 58 -22.78 5.22 3.18
CA ALA A 58 -22.68 5.52 1.76
C ALA A 58 -21.81 6.75 1.45
N ALA A 59 -22.05 7.87 2.14
CA ALA A 59 -21.27 9.10 1.94
C ALA A 59 -19.77 8.93 2.29
N ARG A 60 -19.45 8.12 3.32
CA ARG A 60 -18.05 7.85 3.71
C ARG A 60 -17.37 6.91 2.72
N ILE A 61 -18.10 5.90 2.23
CA ILE A 61 -17.63 4.97 1.20
C ILE A 61 -17.36 5.74 -0.10
N GLU A 62 -18.28 6.63 -0.50
CA GLU A 62 -18.10 7.47 -1.68
C GLU A 62 -16.87 8.39 -1.56
N ALA A 63 -16.70 9.05 -0.41
CA ALA A 63 -15.52 9.89 -0.14
C ALA A 63 -14.22 9.07 -0.17
N PHE A 64 -14.22 7.86 0.39
CA PHE A 64 -13.08 6.95 0.33
C PHE A 64 -12.74 6.56 -1.13
N GLN A 65 -13.74 6.15 -1.91
CA GLN A 65 -13.55 5.82 -3.32
C GLN A 65 -13.11 7.03 -4.15
N GLN A 66 -13.61 8.23 -3.82
CA GLN A 66 -13.18 9.45 -4.48
C GLN A 66 -11.70 9.75 -4.18
N GLY A 67 -11.28 9.65 -2.91
CA GLY A 67 -9.87 9.82 -2.53
C GLY A 67 -8.95 8.83 -3.25
N LEU A 68 -9.38 7.58 -3.40
CA LEU A 68 -8.63 6.59 -4.20
C LEU A 68 -8.51 7.02 -5.66
N ARG A 69 -9.61 7.51 -6.29
CA ARG A 69 -9.58 7.99 -7.68
C ARG A 69 -8.65 9.20 -7.87
N GLU A 70 -8.64 10.13 -6.90
CA GLU A 70 -7.75 11.30 -6.92
C GLU A 70 -6.26 10.90 -6.85
N LEU A 71 -5.97 9.77 -6.21
CA LEU A 71 -4.64 9.16 -6.16
C LEU A 71 -4.34 8.26 -7.37
N GLY A 72 -5.25 8.17 -8.35
CA GLY A 72 -5.09 7.37 -9.56
C GLY A 72 -5.49 5.90 -9.41
N TYR A 73 -6.09 5.49 -8.28
CA TYR A 73 -6.62 4.14 -8.10
C TYR A 73 -8.05 4.05 -8.62
N VAL A 74 -8.31 3.00 -9.40
CA VAL A 74 -9.63 2.70 -9.97
C VAL A 74 -9.96 1.25 -9.68
N GLU A 75 -11.02 1.02 -8.90
CA GLU A 75 -11.49 -0.32 -8.53
C GLU A 75 -11.76 -1.16 -9.78
N GLY A 76 -11.26 -2.41 -9.75
CA GLY A 76 -11.34 -3.32 -10.89
C GLY A 76 -10.31 -3.09 -12.00
N LYS A 77 -9.49 -2.01 -11.94
CA LYS A 77 -8.38 -1.76 -12.88
C LYS A 77 -7.02 -1.97 -12.25
N ASN A 78 -6.71 -1.18 -11.24
CA ASN A 78 -5.40 -1.16 -10.59
C ASN A 78 -5.47 -1.25 -9.07
N ILE A 79 -6.66 -1.52 -8.52
CA ILE A 79 -6.91 -1.83 -7.13
C ILE A 79 -8.11 -2.77 -7.02
N VAL A 80 -8.08 -3.68 -6.05
CA VAL A 80 -9.20 -4.56 -5.69
C VAL A 80 -9.64 -4.22 -4.27
N ILE A 81 -10.95 -4.10 -4.05
CA ILE A 81 -11.53 -3.87 -2.74
C ILE A 81 -12.49 -5.00 -2.40
N GLU A 82 -12.16 -5.77 -1.38
CA GLU A 82 -13.00 -6.84 -0.84
C GLU A 82 -13.91 -6.28 0.25
N TRP A 83 -15.13 -6.03 -0.12
CA TRP A 83 -16.15 -5.57 0.81
C TRP A 83 -16.73 -6.74 1.60
N ARG A 84 -16.75 -6.64 2.93
CA ARG A 84 -17.39 -7.59 3.82
C ARG A 84 -18.30 -6.82 4.77
N GLU A 85 -19.52 -7.31 4.94
CA GLU A 85 -20.55 -6.67 5.77
C GLU A 85 -21.09 -7.67 6.78
N ALA A 86 -20.95 -7.33 8.05
CA ALA A 86 -21.62 -8.04 9.15
C ALA A 86 -22.88 -7.26 9.56
N ALA A 87 -23.92 -7.98 9.97
CA ALA A 87 -25.07 -7.34 10.57
C ALA A 87 -24.68 -6.68 11.90
N LYS A 88 -25.27 -5.54 12.19
CA LYS A 88 -25.01 -4.78 13.43
C LYS A 88 -25.14 -5.67 14.68
N GLY A 89 -24.09 -5.69 15.50
CA GLY A 89 -24.04 -6.49 16.72
C GLY A 89 -23.74 -7.97 16.53
N ASN A 90 -23.59 -8.45 15.30
CA ASN A 90 -23.17 -9.84 15.03
C ASN A 90 -21.64 -9.94 15.00
N PHE A 91 -21.04 -9.98 16.20
CA PHE A 91 -19.59 -10.02 16.34
C PHE A 91 -18.97 -11.35 15.87
N ASP A 92 -19.69 -12.44 15.98
CA ASP A 92 -19.19 -13.76 15.52
C ASP A 92 -19.05 -13.74 14.00
N ARG A 93 -20.07 -13.22 13.30
CA ARG A 93 -19.98 -13.05 11.84
C ARG A 93 -18.90 -12.06 11.44
N ALA A 94 -18.71 -10.99 12.20
CA ALA A 94 -17.62 -10.03 11.93
C ALA A 94 -16.24 -10.69 12.07
N ARG A 95 -16.03 -11.59 13.05
CA ARG A 95 -14.77 -12.36 13.20
C ARG A 95 -14.57 -13.32 12.02
N GLU A 96 -15.59 -14.08 11.63
CA GLU A 96 -15.50 -14.96 10.46
C GLU A 96 -15.09 -14.17 9.20
N LEU A 97 -15.71 -13.01 8.97
CA LEU A 97 -15.40 -12.16 7.82
C LEU A 97 -14.00 -11.54 7.89
N ALA A 98 -13.53 -11.22 9.08
CA ALA A 98 -12.16 -10.77 9.30
C ALA A 98 -11.15 -11.88 8.95
N ASP A 99 -11.42 -13.10 9.40
CA ASP A 99 -10.59 -14.26 9.08
C ASP A 99 -10.59 -14.57 7.58
N GLU A 100 -11.75 -14.45 6.90
CA GLU A 100 -11.82 -14.55 5.44
C GLU A 100 -10.88 -13.55 4.75
N LEU A 101 -10.90 -12.27 5.17
CA LEU A 101 -10.04 -11.23 4.60
C LEU A 101 -8.55 -11.52 4.85
N VAL A 102 -8.21 -12.03 6.03
CA VAL A 102 -6.83 -12.46 6.37
C VAL A 102 -6.40 -13.61 5.47
N HIS A 103 -7.27 -14.61 5.25
CA HIS A 103 -6.98 -15.75 4.37
C HIS A 103 -6.82 -15.33 2.90
N LEU A 104 -7.55 -14.31 2.44
CA LEU A 104 -7.37 -13.69 1.12
C LEU A 104 -6.03 -12.96 0.97
N LYS A 105 -5.27 -12.80 2.06
CA LYS A 105 -3.96 -12.12 2.08
C LYS A 105 -4.04 -10.72 1.48
N VAL A 106 -5.06 -9.96 1.88
CA VAL A 106 -5.17 -8.56 1.49
C VAL A 106 -3.94 -7.76 1.96
N ASP A 107 -3.58 -6.72 1.24
CA ASP A 107 -2.42 -5.90 1.56
C ASP A 107 -2.69 -4.92 2.70
N VAL A 108 -3.94 -4.49 2.85
CA VAL A 108 -4.40 -3.54 3.87
C VAL A 108 -5.83 -3.88 4.26
N LEU A 109 -6.13 -3.76 5.55
CA LEU A 109 -7.49 -3.82 6.10
C LEU A 109 -7.96 -2.41 6.44
N VAL A 110 -9.22 -2.11 6.14
CA VAL A 110 -9.87 -0.83 6.47
C VAL A 110 -11.03 -1.06 7.42
N SER A 111 -11.07 -0.27 8.47
CA SER A 111 -12.09 -0.28 9.52
C SER A 111 -12.80 1.05 9.59
N PRO A 112 -14.13 1.11 9.61
CA PRO A 112 -14.90 2.35 9.74
C PRO A 112 -14.90 2.93 11.15
N GLY A 113 -14.53 2.14 12.17
CA GLY A 113 -14.58 2.56 13.56
C GLY A 113 -14.02 1.54 14.55
N PRO A 114 -14.02 1.88 15.86
CA PRO A 114 -13.30 1.12 16.89
C PRO A 114 -13.77 -0.32 17.06
N THR A 115 -15.05 -0.60 16.90
CA THR A 115 -15.60 -1.96 17.01
C THR A 115 -14.95 -2.90 16.00
N VAL A 116 -14.96 -2.51 14.72
CA VAL A 116 -14.35 -3.30 13.63
C VAL A 116 -12.83 -3.35 13.77
N THR A 117 -12.20 -2.25 14.17
CA THR A 117 -10.75 -2.23 14.43
C THR A 117 -10.33 -3.29 15.43
N ARG A 118 -11.12 -3.47 16.50
CA ARG A 118 -10.86 -4.51 17.51
C ARG A 118 -10.94 -5.91 16.92
N VAL A 119 -11.99 -6.19 16.13
CA VAL A 119 -12.16 -7.50 15.48
C VAL A 119 -11.00 -7.79 14.52
N LEU A 120 -10.61 -6.82 13.70
CA LEU A 120 -9.50 -6.97 12.76
C LEU A 120 -8.15 -7.18 13.50
N ARG A 121 -7.94 -6.47 14.62
CA ARG A 121 -6.74 -6.66 15.46
C ARG A 121 -6.65 -8.04 16.07
N GLU A 122 -7.79 -8.65 16.44
CA GLU A 122 -7.84 -10.02 16.94
C GLU A 122 -7.48 -11.03 15.84
N ALA A 123 -7.88 -10.76 14.59
CA ALA A 123 -7.65 -11.63 13.44
C ALA A 123 -6.21 -11.57 12.90
N THR A 124 -5.51 -10.42 13.03
CA THR A 124 -4.14 -10.29 12.48
C THR A 124 -3.29 -9.29 13.25
N SER A 125 -2.00 -9.63 13.38
CA SER A 125 -0.97 -8.73 13.90
C SER A 125 0.01 -8.25 12.82
N THR A 126 -0.14 -8.71 11.58
CA THR A 126 0.83 -8.48 10.49
C THR A 126 0.27 -7.65 9.36
N ILE A 127 -1.00 -7.84 8.98
CA ILE A 127 -1.62 -7.03 7.93
C ILE A 127 -1.90 -5.64 8.49
N PRO A 128 -1.47 -4.56 7.82
CA PRO A 128 -1.78 -3.20 8.23
C PRO A 128 -3.29 -2.94 8.31
N ILE A 129 -3.72 -2.30 9.38
CA ILE A 129 -5.12 -1.91 9.61
C ILE A 129 -5.19 -0.38 9.59
N VAL A 130 -5.98 0.17 8.67
CA VAL A 130 -6.28 1.60 8.59
C VAL A 130 -7.63 1.85 9.22
N MET A 131 -7.62 2.53 10.34
CA MET A 131 -8.79 2.97 11.09
C MET A 131 -9.26 4.31 10.52
N ALA A 132 -10.47 4.34 9.95
CA ALA A 132 -11.02 5.54 9.33
C ALA A 132 -11.45 6.59 10.37
N GLN A 133 -11.82 6.15 11.57
CA GLN A 133 -12.21 7.04 12.66
C GLN A 133 -12.09 6.35 14.02
N ASP A 134 -11.47 7.03 15.00
CA ASP A 134 -11.57 6.73 16.42
C ASP A 134 -11.49 8.06 17.21
N THR A 135 -12.15 8.14 18.34
CA THR A 135 -12.11 9.31 19.23
C THR A 135 -11.00 9.22 20.26
N ASP A 136 -10.56 8.00 20.60
CA ASP A 136 -9.49 7.73 21.56
C ASP A 136 -8.75 6.44 21.23
N PRO A 137 -7.89 6.44 20.21
CA PRO A 137 -7.16 5.23 19.81
C PRO A 137 -6.12 4.77 20.85
N VAL A 138 -5.66 5.66 21.73
CA VAL A 138 -4.74 5.32 22.82
C VAL A 138 -5.50 4.65 23.95
N GLY A 139 -6.60 5.24 24.41
CA GLY A 139 -7.46 4.63 25.42
C GLY A 139 -8.13 3.34 24.96
N SER A 140 -8.43 3.21 23.66
CA SER A 140 -8.88 1.95 23.04
C SER A 140 -7.78 0.89 22.92
N GLY A 141 -6.53 1.23 23.20
CA GLY A 141 -5.37 0.34 23.09
C GLY A 141 -4.96 0.00 21.66
N PHE A 142 -5.36 0.80 20.67
CA PHE A 142 -4.99 0.61 19.26
C PHE A 142 -3.66 1.25 18.93
N ALA A 143 -3.24 2.25 19.69
CA ALA A 143 -1.98 2.94 19.52
C ALA A 143 -1.30 3.19 20.87
N LEU A 144 0.04 3.15 20.90
CA LEU A 144 0.83 3.53 22.07
C LEU A 144 0.77 5.04 22.32
N SER A 145 0.76 5.81 21.24
CA SER A 145 0.53 7.27 21.20
C SER A 145 0.07 7.69 19.83
N LEU A 146 -0.50 8.89 19.69
CA LEU A 146 -0.94 9.43 18.40
C LEU A 146 0.24 9.62 17.43
N ALA A 147 1.43 9.96 17.93
CA ALA A 147 2.63 10.16 17.11
C ALA A 147 3.35 8.85 16.76
N ARG A 148 3.15 7.79 17.54
CA ARG A 148 3.80 6.48 17.37
C ARG A 148 2.82 5.37 17.71
N PRO A 149 2.03 4.91 16.74
CA PRO A 149 1.05 3.84 16.97
C PRO A 149 1.67 2.54 17.50
N GLY A 150 2.89 2.19 17.07
CA GLY A 150 3.69 1.08 17.65
C GLY A 150 3.27 -0.32 17.23
N GLY A 151 2.20 -0.48 16.45
CA GLY A 151 1.69 -1.77 15.97
C GLY A 151 1.32 -1.71 14.49
N ASN A 152 0.49 -2.68 14.05
CA ASN A 152 -0.02 -2.72 12.68
C ASN A 152 -1.27 -1.86 12.44
N ILE A 153 -1.69 -1.05 13.41
CA ILE A 153 -2.87 -0.17 13.33
C ILE A 153 -2.41 1.26 13.14
N THR A 154 -2.99 1.95 12.16
CA THR A 154 -2.83 3.39 11.90
C THR A 154 -4.18 3.99 11.51
N GLY A 155 -4.28 5.30 11.41
CA GLY A 155 -5.52 5.90 10.95
C GLY A 155 -5.77 7.31 11.48
N LEU A 156 -7.03 7.73 11.41
CA LEU A 156 -7.49 9.05 11.80
C LEU A 156 -8.09 9.01 13.21
N ALA A 157 -7.61 9.90 14.07
CA ALA A 157 -8.23 10.18 15.35
C ALA A 157 -8.97 11.53 15.28
N SER A 158 -10.27 11.52 15.59
CA SER A 158 -11.01 12.75 15.84
C SER A 158 -10.92 13.06 17.33
N LEU A 159 -10.12 14.04 17.70
CA LEU A 159 -10.13 14.55 19.08
C LEU A 159 -11.51 15.12 19.35
N ALA A 160 -12.29 14.47 20.23
CA ALA A 160 -13.44 15.14 20.81
C ALA A 160 -12.91 16.41 21.50
N PRO A 161 -13.50 17.59 21.25
CA PRO A 161 -13.15 18.75 22.05
C PRO A 161 -13.38 18.36 23.50
N GLU A 162 -12.33 18.40 24.33
CA GLU A 162 -12.47 18.27 25.76
C GLU A 162 -13.46 19.37 26.17
N THR A 163 -14.68 18.97 26.44
CA THR A 163 -15.62 19.83 27.16
C THR A 163 -15.05 19.94 28.57
N GLY A 164 -14.12 20.89 28.70
CA GLY A 164 -13.62 21.33 29.99
C GLY A 164 -14.82 21.83 30.79
N GLY A 165 -15.45 20.90 31.48
CA GLY A 165 -16.45 21.19 32.51
C GLY A 165 -15.76 21.96 33.60
N LYS A 166 -15.73 23.29 33.45
CA LYS A 166 -15.50 24.19 34.55
C LYS A 166 -16.73 24.04 35.47
N GLN A 167 -16.61 23.09 36.40
CA GLN A 167 -17.50 23.07 37.56
C GLN A 167 -17.24 24.40 38.30
N MET A 168 -18.16 25.37 38.12
CA MET A 168 -18.26 26.53 38.99
C MET A 168 -18.94 26.01 40.25
N ASP A 169 -18.15 25.78 41.29
CA ASP A 169 -18.62 25.65 42.66
C ASP A 169 -19.24 26.98 43.07
N SER A 170 -20.51 26.93 43.39
CA SER A 170 -21.29 28.01 44.00
C SER A 170 -21.57 27.62 45.45
#